data_1bb93f75b403f91e3cbf6f723d456e8a
#
_entry.id   1bb93f75b403f91e3cbf6f723d456e8a
#
_cell.length_a   1.000
_cell.length_b   1.000
_cell.length_c   1.000
_cell.angle_alpha   90.00
_cell.angle_beta   90.00
_cell.angle_gamma   90.00
#
_symmetry.space_group_name_H-M   'P 1'
#
loop_
_entity.id
_entity.type
_entity.pdbx_description
1 polymer ?
#
loop_
_entity_poly.entity_id
_entity_poly.type
_entity_poly.pdbx_seq_one_letter_code
_entity_poly.pdbx_strand_id
1 'polypeptide(L)'
;MDAAQADKAASSPVEAHAEVAALLASGAVGEAQAALDAALARWPKNPKLVLVKGEVLAKASPVQAATHYASLTSDPALAPWAASRLADLLPLPTATAEEAVALMEAVCDGAVDRPIKEPILDALLEAGDDAAKARLIEIAGSKSKIFKYESKLAVARTESGDFGGAIAVLANARAEGRLSVHAAVLYADLLASSDRLADSIALLEEIYAQNPDHADLSRRLTMMLQRARDFDRAAEVFEQAVARWPQDWMLVYRLNRLPIAHDRYERVLALLLEGAGSALKTNERLRFQAALAVLHADDPTRGFELMEAKFTPPVSILAVPVQKALKTRDAKAWRSASRLVDDRTKEVQVTRSPDPRGTVVITTGITFGNLPLAFIDAIFAAQGFNVIYLRDFGKRVYLRGVASLGASEEETIAVLKRMAGELGGKRLIAMGSSSGGFSAMRVGALMGADVCVSLSGQTALASYLDATRVSAWNPNFFVKVQMEREGDLPFDLVPVLSRPSKTKFLQFYGADDEEDTRQALRLKGIANVLLIPVRGVGDHFVVDHMIADGSFDALLKELGT
;
A
#
# COMPACT_ATOMS: atom_id res chain seq x y z
N MET A 1 -35.42 -54.64 35.14
CA MET A 1 -34.05 -54.34 34.73
C MET A 1 -33.82 -52.84 34.87
N ASP A 2 -33.05 -52.32 35.64
CA ASP A 2 -32.54 -52.48 36.98
C ASP A 2 -32.25 -51.08 37.50
N ALA A 3 -32.85 -50.78 38.60
CA ALA A 3 -32.69 -49.51 39.33
C ALA A 3 -31.35 -49.48 40.11
N ALA A 4 -30.32 -50.18 39.61
CA ALA A 4 -29.03 -50.39 40.30
C ALA A 4 -27.81 -49.71 39.64
N GLN A 5 -28.04 -48.81 38.63
CA GLN A 5 -26.96 -48.06 38.00
C GLN A 5 -26.98 -46.55 38.32
N ALA A 6 -27.85 -46.11 39.20
CA ALA A 6 -27.83 -44.76 39.74
C ALA A 6 -26.94 -44.75 40.98
N ASP A 7 -25.93 -43.86 40.93
CA ASP A 7 -25.17 -43.37 42.09
C ASP A 7 -23.86 -44.08 42.49
N LYS A 8 -22.88 -44.16 41.56
CA LYS A 8 -21.49 -44.05 41.96
C LYS A 8 -20.95 -42.64 41.67
N ALA A 9 -21.51 -41.66 42.34
CA ALA A 9 -20.89 -40.35 42.34
C ALA A 9 -19.44 -40.49 42.87
N ALA A 10 -18.45 -40.00 42.12
CA ALA A 10 -17.05 -40.07 42.52
C ALA A 10 -16.86 -39.71 43.98
N SER A 11 -16.10 -40.52 44.72
CA SER A 11 -15.91 -40.34 46.16
C SER A 11 -14.83 -39.30 46.50
N SER A 12 -13.98 -38.97 45.52
CA SER A 12 -12.90 -38.02 45.65
C SER A 12 -12.74 -37.14 44.41
N PRO A 13 -12.07 -35.96 44.52
CA PRO A 13 -11.74 -35.13 43.35
C PRO A 13 -10.86 -35.83 42.31
N VAL A 14 -10.05 -36.79 42.74
CA VAL A 14 -9.14 -37.58 41.86
C VAL A 14 -9.97 -38.53 41.01
N GLU A 15 -10.95 -39.24 41.62
CA GLU A 15 -11.83 -40.13 40.87
C GLU A 15 -12.74 -39.37 39.93
N ALA A 16 -13.28 -38.22 40.35
CA ALA A 16 -14.06 -37.36 39.50
C ALA A 16 -13.28 -36.84 38.29
N HIS A 17 -12.03 -36.42 38.49
CA HIS A 17 -11.15 -36.03 37.39
C HIS A 17 -10.90 -37.19 36.42
N ALA A 18 -10.62 -38.38 36.94
CA ALA A 18 -10.34 -39.58 36.11
C ALA A 18 -11.61 -39.97 35.29
N GLU A 19 -12.79 -39.87 35.87
CA GLU A 19 -14.08 -40.11 35.19
C GLU A 19 -14.29 -39.12 34.05
N VAL A 20 -14.14 -37.80 34.30
CA VAL A 20 -14.26 -36.77 33.26
C VAL A 20 -13.25 -36.98 32.14
N ALA A 21 -12.00 -37.31 32.46
CA ALA A 21 -10.96 -37.57 31.47
C ALA A 21 -11.30 -38.80 30.61
N ALA A 22 -11.81 -39.87 31.22
CA ALA A 22 -12.24 -41.09 30.51
C ALA A 22 -13.42 -40.83 29.56
N LEU A 23 -14.41 -40.03 30.00
CA LEU A 23 -15.54 -39.61 29.17
C LEU A 23 -15.11 -38.72 27.99
N LEU A 24 -14.16 -37.80 28.21
CA LEU A 24 -13.57 -37.01 27.13
C LEU A 24 -12.82 -37.88 26.11
N ALA A 25 -12.08 -38.87 26.59
CA ALA A 25 -11.33 -39.80 25.74
C ALA A 25 -12.24 -40.70 24.89
N SER A 26 -13.42 -41.06 25.40
CA SER A 26 -14.44 -41.81 24.67
C SER A 26 -15.29 -40.95 23.72
N GLY A 27 -15.15 -39.61 23.75
CA GLY A 27 -15.93 -38.67 22.96
C GLY A 27 -17.33 -38.35 23.56
N ALA A 28 -17.63 -38.82 24.78
CA ALA A 28 -18.90 -38.59 25.49
C ALA A 28 -18.90 -37.19 26.15
N VAL A 29 -18.81 -36.12 25.35
CA VAL A 29 -18.60 -34.72 25.81
C VAL A 29 -19.73 -34.23 26.73
N GLY A 30 -20.99 -34.56 26.41
CA GLY A 30 -22.15 -34.19 27.24
C GLY A 30 -22.12 -34.84 28.62
N GLU A 31 -21.72 -36.09 28.69
CA GLU A 31 -21.58 -36.83 29.95
C GLU A 31 -20.39 -36.31 30.76
N ALA A 32 -19.28 -36.01 30.08
CA ALA A 32 -18.12 -35.40 30.70
C ALA A 32 -18.44 -34.03 31.31
N GLN A 33 -19.25 -33.20 30.65
CA GLN A 33 -19.73 -31.93 31.19
C GLN A 33 -20.59 -32.12 32.42
N ALA A 34 -21.56 -33.03 32.38
CA ALA A 34 -22.45 -33.31 33.51
C ALA A 34 -21.69 -33.85 34.75
N ALA A 35 -20.74 -34.79 34.52
CA ALA A 35 -19.87 -35.31 35.58
C ALA A 35 -18.97 -34.23 36.18
N LEU A 36 -18.42 -33.34 35.35
CA LEU A 36 -17.60 -32.22 35.79
C LEU A 36 -18.40 -31.22 36.61
N ASP A 37 -19.63 -30.86 36.17
CA ASP A 37 -20.48 -29.92 36.89
C ASP A 37 -20.86 -30.46 38.27
N ALA A 38 -21.21 -31.73 38.37
CA ALA A 38 -21.45 -32.42 39.64
C ALA A 38 -20.20 -32.42 40.54
N ALA A 39 -19.02 -32.66 39.96
CA ALA A 39 -17.75 -32.64 40.69
C ALA A 39 -17.38 -31.23 41.18
N LEU A 40 -17.53 -30.22 40.35
CA LEU A 40 -17.26 -28.82 40.73
C LEU A 40 -18.24 -28.29 41.76
N ALA A 41 -19.50 -28.76 41.77
CA ALA A 41 -20.44 -28.43 42.84
C ALA A 41 -19.96 -28.92 44.21
N ARG A 42 -19.26 -30.05 44.25
CA ARG A 42 -18.70 -30.62 45.51
C ARG A 42 -17.32 -30.07 45.85
N TRP A 43 -16.49 -29.81 44.83
CA TRP A 43 -15.09 -29.38 44.97
C TRP A 43 -14.77 -28.18 44.08
N PRO A 44 -15.38 -27.01 44.31
CA PRO A 44 -15.34 -25.89 43.37
C PRO A 44 -13.94 -25.25 43.16
N LYS A 45 -13.04 -25.46 44.10
CA LYS A 45 -11.68 -24.95 44.04
C LYS A 45 -10.60 -26.00 43.79
N ASN A 46 -11.01 -27.20 43.39
CA ASN A 46 -10.01 -28.24 43.09
C ASN A 46 -9.23 -27.92 41.81
N PRO A 47 -7.90 -27.75 41.85
CA PRO A 47 -7.12 -27.30 40.72
C PRO A 47 -7.27 -28.17 39.47
N LYS A 48 -7.30 -29.51 39.64
CA LYS A 48 -7.43 -30.45 38.52
C LYS A 48 -8.77 -30.37 37.85
N LEU A 49 -9.86 -30.26 38.62
CA LEU A 49 -11.19 -30.11 38.09
C LEU A 49 -11.42 -28.76 37.40
N VAL A 50 -10.83 -27.70 37.94
CA VAL A 50 -10.88 -26.37 37.31
C VAL A 50 -10.12 -26.35 36.00
N LEU A 51 -8.95 -27.00 35.90
CA LEU A 51 -8.19 -27.07 34.65
C LEU A 51 -8.85 -27.95 33.59
N VAL A 52 -9.38 -29.14 33.98
CA VAL A 52 -10.06 -30.04 33.03
C VAL A 52 -11.36 -29.46 32.48
N LYS A 53 -11.96 -28.46 33.15
CA LYS A 53 -13.06 -27.68 32.59
C LYS A 53 -12.70 -27.06 31.25
N GLY A 54 -11.51 -26.52 31.12
CA GLY A 54 -11.02 -25.99 29.84
C GLY A 54 -10.93 -27.05 28.75
N GLU A 55 -10.55 -28.29 29.10
CA GLU A 55 -10.49 -29.41 28.13
C GLU A 55 -11.89 -29.83 27.66
N VAL A 56 -12.87 -29.83 28.56
CA VAL A 56 -14.30 -30.08 28.20
C VAL A 56 -14.82 -28.97 27.29
N LEU A 57 -14.56 -27.70 27.65
CA LEU A 57 -14.99 -26.55 26.85
C LEU A 57 -14.34 -26.54 25.46
N ALA A 58 -13.07 -26.96 25.34
CA ALA A 58 -12.35 -27.01 24.06
C ALA A 58 -13.00 -27.93 23.02
N LYS A 59 -13.78 -28.93 23.47
CA LYS A 59 -14.54 -29.82 22.57
C LYS A 59 -15.75 -29.15 21.96
N ALA A 60 -16.34 -28.16 22.65
CA ALA A 60 -17.52 -27.42 22.17
C ALA A 60 -17.13 -26.08 21.54
N SER A 61 -16.27 -25.30 22.20
CA SER A 61 -15.78 -24.00 21.74
C SER A 61 -14.34 -23.77 22.23
N PRO A 62 -13.33 -23.83 21.34
CA PRO A 62 -11.97 -23.47 21.68
C PRO A 62 -11.83 -22.05 22.25
N VAL A 63 -12.70 -21.11 21.83
CA VAL A 63 -12.69 -19.73 22.30
C VAL A 63 -13.17 -19.66 23.76
N GLN A 64 -14.21 -20.38 24.14
CA GLN A 64 -14.65 -20.48 25.53
C GLN A 64 -13.61 -21.15 26.41
N ALA A 65 -12.91 -22.16 25.91
CA ALA A 65 -11.79 -22.76 26.61
C ALA A 65 -10.64 -21.77 26.83
N ALA A 66 -10.31 -20.99 25.81
CA ALA A 66 -9.30 -19.93 25.89
C ALA A 66 -9.69 -18.88 26.94
N THR A 67 -10.95 -18.44 26.95
CA THR A 67 -11.50 -17.50 27.96
C THR A 67 -11.36 -18.05 29.37
N HIS A 68 -11.70 -19.32 29.54
CA HIS A 68 -11.57 -20.01 30.83
C HIS A 68 -10.09 -20.06 31.28
N TYR A 69 -9.18 -20.52 30.43
CA TYR A 69 -7.75 -20.55 30.78
C TYR A 69 -7.18 -19.17 31.03
N ALA A 70 -7.55 -18.16 30.24
CA ALA A 70 -7.11 -16.79 30.45
C ALA A 70 -7.52 -16.27 31.84
N SER A 71 -8.75 -16.56 32.30
CA SER A 71 -9.23 -16.17 33.64
C SER A 71 -8.44 -16.83 34.78
N LEU A 72 -7.89 -18.03 34.55
CA LEU A 72 -7.12 -18.76 35.56
C LEU A 72 -5.67 -18.26 35.70
N THR A 73 -5.17 -17.49 34.76
CA THR A 73 -3.78 -16.97 34.82
C THR A 73 -3.57 -15.96 35.96
N SER A 74 -4.63 -15.43 36.54
CA SER A 74 -4.57 -14.57 37.73
C SER A 74 -4.36 -15.35 39.04
N ASP A 75 -4.55 -16.67 39.05
CA ASP A 75 -4.29 -17.53 40.20
C ASP A 75 -2.85 -18.07 40.10
N PRO A 76 -1.93 -17.68 41.03
CA PRO A 76 -0.53 -18.10 40.99
C PRO A 76 -0.34 -19.62 40.99
N ALA A 77 -1.27 -20.39 41.57
CA ALA A 77 -1.22 -21.87 41.62
C ALA A 77 -1.59 -22.51 40.28
N LEU A 78 -2.41 -21.85 39.46
CA LEU A 78 -2.92 -22.36 38.21
C LEU A 78 -2.25 -21.70 36.99
N ALA A 79 -1.68 -20.50 37.16
CA ALA A 79 -1.17 -19.65 36.09
C ALA A 79 -0.21 -20.40 35.10
N PRO A 80 0.79 -21.17 35.53
CA PRO A 80 1.70 -21.85 34.60
C PRO A 80 0.99 -22.87 33.71
N TRP A 81 0.05 -23.64 34.28
CA TRP A 81 -0.72 -24.65 33.57
C TRP A 81 -1.74 -24.02 32.63
N ALA A 82 -2.44 -22.98 33.11
CA ALA A 82 -3.44 -22.25 32.34
C ALA A 82 -2.79 -21.55 31.13
N ALA A 83 -1.63 -20.91 31.32
CA ALA A 83 -0.90 -20.26 30.23
C ALA A 83 -0.43 -21.26 29.15
N SER A 84 0.07 -22.44 29.57
CA SER A 84 0.45 -23.50 28.62
C SER A 84 -0.76 -23.97 27.81
N ARG A 85 -1.89 -24.25 28.46
CA ARG A 85 -3.12 -24.70 27.79
C ARG A 85 -3.71 -23.63 26.88
N LEU A 86 -3.62 -22.36 27.25
CA LEU A 86 -4.04 -21.25 26.42
C LEU A 86 -3.18 -21.15 25.14
N ALA A 87 -1.86 -21.35 25.27
CA ALA A 87 -0.95 -21.39 24.13
C ALA A 87 -1.21 -22.56 23.18
N ASP A 88 -1.56 -23.74 23.73
CA ASP A 88 -1.88 -24.94 22.95
C ASP A 88 -3.17 -24.78 22.09
N LEU A 89 -4.05 -23.84 22.42
CA LEU A 89 -5.25 -23.53 21.65
C LEU A 89 -5.01 -22.63 20.44
N LEU A 90 -3.84 -22.03 20.31
CA LEU A 90 -3.52 -21.15 19.18
C LEU A 90 -3.11 -21.92 17.92
N PRO A 91 -3.51 -21.48 16.69
CA PRO A 91 -4.38 -20.34 16.43
C PRO A 91 -5.85 -20.62 16.75
N LEU A 92 -6.56 -19.61 17.25
CA LEU A 92 -7.98 -19.73 17.56
C LEU A 92 -8.84 -19.78 16.30
N PRO A 93 -9.92 -20.59 16.27
CA PRO A 93 -10.91 -20.53 15.21
C PRO A 93 -11.70 -19.22 15.28
N THR A 94 -12.49 -18.93 14.23
CA THR A 94 -13.39 -17.78 14.20
C THR A 94 -14.32 -17.78 15.42
N ALA A 95 -14.29 -16.66 16.18
CA ALA A 95 -15.12 -16.45 17.36
C ALA A 95 -16.36 -15.61 17.01
N THR A 96 -17.44 -15.78 17.77
CA THR A 96 -18.53 -14.80 17.75
C THR A 96 -18.08 -13.50 18.41
N ALA A 97 -18.77 -12.38 18.11
CA ALA A 97 -18.45 -11.10 18.73
C ALA A 97 -18.47 -11.14 20.28
N GLU A 98 -19.44 -11.86 20.86
CA GLU A 98 -19.56 -12.03 22.31
C GLU A 98 -18.40 -12.86 22.89
N GLU A 99 -18.05 -13.97 22.24
CA GLU A 99 -16.93 -14.81 22.65
C GLU A 99 -15.59 -14.05 22.56
N ALA A 100 -15.41 -13.26 21.51
CA ALA A 100 -14.21 -12.46 21.31
C ALA A 100 -14.06 -11.39 22.41
N VAL A 101 -15.14 -10.71 22.78
CA VAL A 101 -15.16 -9.72 23.87
C VAL A 101 -14.83 -10.38 25.20
N ALA A 102 -15.50 -11.50 25.53
CA ALA A 102 -15.28 -12.21 26.80
C ALA A 102 -13.83 -12.73 26.91
N LEU A 103 -13.26 -13.24 25.81
CA LEU A 103 -11.85 -13.68 25.79
C LEU A 103 -10.89 -12.49 25.99
N MET A 104 -11.15 -11.36 25.36
CA MET A 104 -10.29 -10.18 25.50
C MET A 104 -10.35 -9.64 26.93
N GLU A 105 -11.51 -9.59 27.56
CA GLU A 105 -11.63 -9.20 28.97
C GLU A 105 -10.83 -10.13 29.87
N ALA A 106 -10.97 -11.44 29.70
CA ALA A 106 -10.22 -12.43 30.47
C ALA A 106 -8.70 -12.34 30.25
N VAL A 107 -8.24 -12.10 29.03
CA VAL A 107 -6.82 -11.93 28.68
C VAL A 107 -6.26 -10.65 29.27
N CYS A 108 -7.03 -9.57 29.30
CA CYS A 108 -6.61 -8.29 29.88
C CYS A 108 -6.60 -8.30 31.41
N ASP A 109 -7.58 -8.97 32.02
CA ASP A 109 -7.69 -9.10 33.49
C ASP A 109 -6.73 -10.18 34.04
N GLY A 110 -6.32 -11.13 33.22
CA GLY A 110 -5.39 -12.19 33.56
C GLY A 110 -3.93 -11.77 33.55
N ALA A 111 -3.09 -12.62 34.14
CA ALA A 111 -1.62 -12.49 34.10
C ALA A 111 -1.03 -13.20 32.84
N VAL A 112 -1.71 -13.08 31.70
CA VAL A 112 -1.28 -13.69 30.44
C VAL A 112 -0.03 -12.98 29.90
N ASP A 113 1.01 -13.73 29.56
CA ASP A 113 2.24 -13.20 29.02
C ASP A 113 2.06 -12.63 27.60
N ARG A 114 2.88 -11.63 27.27
CA ARG A 114 2.84 -10.93 25.99
C ARG A 114 2.90 -11.85 24.76
N PRO A 115 3.76 -12.89 24.66
CA PRO A 115 3.81 -13.79 23.52
C PRO A 115 2.50 -14.54 23.24
N ILE A 116 1.64 -14.68 24.24
CA ILE A 116 0.32 -15.31 24.13
C ILE A 116 -0.76 -14.27 23.83
N LYS A 117 -0.66 -13.09 24.44
CA LYS A 117 -1.64 -11.99 24.25
C LYS A 117 -1.70 -11.50 22.80
N GLU A 118 -0.54 -11.29 22.16
CA GLU A 118 -0.48 -10.75 20.80
C GLU A 118 -1.18 -11.63 19.76
N PRO A 119 -0.92 -12.95 19.65
CA PRO A 119 -1.63 -13.81 18.72
C PRO A 119 -3.14 -13.92 18.97
N ILE A 120 -3.58 -13.86 20.23
CA ILE A 120 -5.00 -13.85 20.57
C ILE A 120 -5.67 -12.58 20.07
N LEU A 121 -5.05 -11.43 20.33
CA LEU A 121 -5.56 -10.15 19.86
C LEU A 121 -5.64 -10.10 18.33
N ASP A 122 -4.60 -10.59 17.65
CA ASP A 122 -4.57 -10.64 16.19
C ASP A 122 -5.70 -11.50 15.64
N ALA A 123 -5.89 -12.72 16.18
CA ALA A 123 -6.96 -13.62 15.75
C ALA A 123 -8.36 -13.01 15.99
N LEU A 124 -8.55 -12.32 17.10
CA LEU A 124 -9.84 -11.67 17.41
C LEU A 124 -10.12 -10.46 16.53
N LEU A 125 -9.09 -9.68 16.18
CA LEU A 125 -9.22 -8.53 15.27
C LEU A 125 -9.48 -8.97 13.82
N GLU A 126 -8.97 -10.14 13.41
CA GLU A 126 -9.23 -10.70 12.08
C GLU A 126 -10.66 -11.26 11.96
N ALA A 127 -11.21 -11.80 13.05
CA ALA A 127 -12.48 -12.51 13.04
C ALA A 127 -13.71 -11.62 13.32
N GLY A 128 -13.54 -10.46 13.95
CA GLY A 128 -14.63 -9.61 14.41
C GLY A 128 -15.23 -8.71 13.32
N ASP A 129 -16.54 -8.42 13.43
CA ASP A 129 -17.15 -7.29 12.74
C ASP A 129 -16.63 -5.94 13.31
N ASP A 130 -16.96 -4.83 12.65
CA ASP A 130 -16.42 -3.52 13.04
C ASP A 130 -16.86 -3.06 14.45
N ALA A 131 -18.03 -3.49 14.92
CA ALA A 131 -18.51 -3.18 16.26
C ALA A 131 -17.76 -4.00 17.33
N ALA A 132 -17.53 -5.29 17.08
CA ALA A 132 -16.74 -6.16 17.95
C ALA A 132 -15.27 -5.69 17.99
N LYS A 133 -14.68 -5.32 16.86
CA LYS A 133 -13.34 -4.72 16.79
C LYS A 133 -13.23 -3.46 17.64
N ALA A 134 -14.17 -2.53 17.51
CA ALA A 134 -14.20 -1.31 18.32
C ALA A 134 -14.22 -1.60 19.82
N ARG A 135 -15.05 -2.57 20.25
CA ARG A 135 -15.16 -2.95 21.67
C ARG A 135 -13.94 -3.72 22.20
N LEU A 136 -13.38 -4.64 21.41
CA LEU A 136 -12.11 -5.32 21.74
C LEU A 136 -10.98 -4.32 21.98
N ILE A 137 -10.94 -3.31 21.16
CA ILE A 137 -10.03 -2.20 21.15
C ILE A 137 -10.19 -1.34 22.41
N GLU A 138 -11.42 -1.03 22.81
CA GLU A 138 -11.73 -0.26 24.02
C GLU A 138 -11.27 -1.03 25.28
N ILE A 139 -11.56 -2.32 25.36
CA ILE A 139 -11.18 -3.19 26.47
C ILE A 139 -9.65 -3.28 26.58
N ALA A 140 -8.97 -3.55 25.48
CA ALA A 140 -7.53 -3.67 25.47
C ALA A 140 -6.84 -2.32 25.76
N GLY A 141 -7.40 -1.19 25.31
CA GLY A 141 -6.88 0.16 25.59
C GLY A 141 -7.00 0.58 27.05
N SER A 142 -8.06 0.15 27.72
CA SER A 142 -8.29 0.50 29.14
C SER A 142 -7.47 -0.32 30.13
N LYS A 143 -7.02 -1.53 29.75
CA LYS A 143 -6.48 -2.52 30.69
C LYS A 143 -5.10 -3.05 30.36
N SER A 144 -4.55 -2.84 29.15
CA SER A 144 -3.29 -3.46 28.77
C SER A 144 -2.14 -2.47 28.57
N LYS A 145 -0.96 -2.82 29.11
CA LYS A 145 0.32 -2.13 28.84
C LYS A 145 1.08 -2.79 27.67
N ILE A 146 0.38 -3.28 26.64
CA ILE A 146 1.01 -3.97 25.51
C ILE A 146 1.65 -2.94 24.57
N PHE A 147 2.98 -2.92 24.49
CA PHE A 147 3.74 -2.22 23.46
C PHE A 147 3.26 -2.66 22.06
N LYS A 148 2.99 -1.77 21.13
CA LYS A 148 2.41 -1.94 19.79
C LYS A 148 0.88 -1.99 19.72
N TYR A 149 0.21 -1.95 20.84
CA TYR A 149 -1.24 -1.95 20.88
C TYR A 149 -1.81 -0.70 20.21
N GLU A 150 -1.21 0.46 20.49
CA GLU A 150 -1.64 1.74 19.95
C GLU A 150 -1.63 1.76 18.41
N SER A 151 -0.65 1.11 17.78
CA SER A 151 -0.59 1.00 16.32
C SER A 151 -1.74 0.15 15.77
N LYS A 152 -2.02 -1.01 16.38
CA LYS A 152 -3.12 -1.90 15.97
C LYS A 152 -4.47 -1.24 16.18
N LEU A 153 -4.64 -0.57 17.32
CA LEU A 153 -5.84 0.20 17.65
C LEU A 153 -6.05 1.33 16.64
N ALA A 154 -5.00 2.09 16.33
CA ALA A 154 -5.10 3.16 15.36
C ALA A 154 -5.43 2.63 13.95
N VAL A 155 -4.86 1.49 13.54
CA VAL A 155 -5.22 0.83 12.26
C VAL A 155 -6.68 0.43 12.24
N ALA A 156 -7.17 -0.28 13.27
CA ALA A 156 -8.56 -0.73 13.32
C ALA A 156 -9.56 0.43 13.35
N ARG A 157 -9.26 1.53 14.08
CA ARG A 157 -10.08 2.75 14.04
C ARG A 157 -10.06 3.40 12.67
N THR A 158 -8.91 3.40 12.00
CA THR A 158 -8.80 3.93 10.65
C THR A 158 -9.63 3.11 9.67
N GLU A 159 -9.59 1.79 9.76
CA GLU A 159 -10.38 0.87 8.94
C GLU A 159 -11.90 1.01 9.15
N SER A 160 -12.32 1.37 10.37
CA SER A 160 -13.72 1.71 10.68
C SER A 160 -14.11 3.17 10.36
N GLY A 161 -13.20 3.95 9.77
CA GLY A 161 -13.44 5.37 9.44
C GLY A 161 -13.29 6.34 10.63
N ASP A 162 -12.93 5.88 11.83
CA ASP A 162 -12.69 6.71 13.00
C ASP A 162 -11.26 7.29 13.03
N PHE A 163 -10.98 8.16 12.06
CA PHE A 163 -9.67 8.84 11.95
C PHE A 163 -9.34 9.71 13.17
N GLY A 164 -10.36 10.36 13.74
CA GLY A 164 -10.20 11.19 14.95
C GLY A 164 -9.76 10.37 16.15
N GLY A 165 -10.42 9.24 16.38
CA GLY A 165 -10.07 8.30 17.45
C GLY A 165 -8.69 7.66 17.24
N ALA A 166 -8.33 7.32 15.99
CA ALA A 166 -6.99 6.81 15.67
C ALA A 166 -5.90 7.84 16.01
N ILE A 167 -6.09 9.10 15.62
CA ILE A 167 -5.17 10.20 15.95
C ILE A 167 -5.08 10.40 17.46
N ALA A 168 -6.20 10.38 18.19
CA ALA A 168 -6.22 10.57 19.64
C ALA A 168 -5.43 9.48 20.38
N VAL A 169 -5.57 8.22 19.97
CA VAL A 169 -4.81 7.09 20.55
C VAL A 169 -3.31 7.31 20.40
N LEU A 170 -2.86 7.68 19.20
CA LEU A 170 -1.43 7.89 18.93
C LEU A 170 -0.88 9.16 19.59
N ALA A 171 -1.71 10.22 19.68
CA ALA A 171 -1.36 11.43 20.42
C ALA A 171 -1.15 11.15 21.91
N ASN A 172 -2.03 10.36 22.53
CA ASN A 172 -1.90 9.94 23.93
C ASN A 172 -0.64 9.07 24.12
N ALA A 173 -0.38 8.12 23.21
CA ALA A 173 0.83 7.31 23.26
C ALA A 173 2.11 8.17 23.16
N ARG A 174 2.09 9.22 22.33
CA ARG A 174 3.18 10.20 22.24
C ARG A 174 3.36 10.96 23.55
N ALA A 175 2.28 11.51 24.12
CA ALA A 175 2.30 12.28 25.37
C ALA A 175 2.85 11.46 26.55
N GLU A 176 2.62 10.15 26.55
CA GLU A 176 3.11 9.22 27.57
C GLU A 176 4.50 8.63 27.24
N GLY A 177 5.16 9.08 26.18
CA GLY A 177 6.49 8.59 25.76
C GLY A 177 6.50 7.13 25.29
N ARG A 178 5.35 6.57 24.85
CA ARG A 178 5.18 5.18 24.43
C ARG A 178 5.09 5.02 22.91
N LEU A 179 5.24 6.10 22.16
CA LEU A 179 5.10 6.06 20.71
C LEU A 179 6.29 5.32 20.06
N SER A 180 6.06 4.12 19.54
CA SER A 180 7.08 3.40 18.78
C SER A 180 7.32 4.07 17.42
N VAL A 181 8.48 3.80 16.79
CA VAL A 181 8.77 4.31 15.43
C VAL A 181 7.67 3.93 14.44
N HIS A 182 7.17 2.70 14.51
CA HIS A 182 6.05 2.24 13.67
C HIS A 182 4.77 3.06 13.91
N ALA A 183 4.40 3.26 15.17
CA ALA A 183 3.24 4.06 15.53
C ALA A 183 3.41 5.54 15.12
N ALA A 184 4.63 6.08 15.19
CA ALA A 184 4.94 7.44 14.76
C ALA A 184 4.75 7.62 13.23
N VAL A 185 5.17 6.63 12.42
CA VAL A 185 4.93 6.65 10.97
C VAL A 185 3.44 6.63 10.66
N LEU A 186 2.68 5.75 11.30
CA LEU A 186 1.22 5.71 11.15
C LEU A 186 0.57 7.03 11.58
N TYR A 187 1.00 7.59 12.71
CA TYR A 187 0.50 8.87 13.21
C TYR A 187 0.78 10.01 12.23
N ALA A 188 1.98 10.06 11.66
CA ALA A 188 2.34 11.04 10.65
C ALA A 188 1.46 10.91 9.40
N ASP A 189 1.17 9.69 8.95
CA ASP A 189 0.28 9.45 7.81
C ASP A 189 -1.15 9.92 8.08
N LEU A 190 -1.68 9.64 9.26
CA LEU A 190 -3.01 10.09 9.67
C LEU A 190 -3.09 11.61 9.79
N LEU A 191 -2.07 12.26 10.37
CA LEU A 191 -1.98 13.73 10.42
C LEU A 191 -1.95 14.33 9.01
N ALA A 192 -1.09 13.83 8.14
CA ALA A 192 -0.99 14.31 6.76
C ALA A 192 -2.27 14.09 5.96
N SER A 193 -3.02 13.00 6.21
CA SER A 193 -4.33 12.74 5.61
C SER A 193 -5.42 13.64 6.20
N SER A 194 -5.19 14.21 7.37
CA SER A 194 -6.11 15.11 8.08
C SER A 194 -5.80 16.59 7.84
N ASP A 195 -5.14 16.92 6.70
CA ASP A 195 -4.70 18.27 6.33
C ASP A 195 -3.74 18.90 7.34
N ARG A 196 -3.11 18.08 8.18
CA ARG A 196 -2.12 18.47 9.19
C ARG A 196 -0.71 18.06 8.76
N LEU A 197 -0.37 18.37 7.51
CA LEU A 197 0.92 17.98 6.91
C LEU A 197 2.13 18.57 7.67
N ALA A 198 2.02 19.80 8.17
CA ALA A 198 3.07 20.43 8.97
C ALA A 198 3.32 19.68 10.28
N ASP A 199 2.25 19.25 10.98
CA ASP A 199 2.37 18.45 12.20
C ASP A 199 2.97 17.08 11.94
N SER A 200 2.62 16.47 10.79
CA SER A 200 3.20 15.21 10.32
C SER A 200 4.71 15.31 10.13
N ILE A 201 5.16 16.38 9.46
CA ILE A 201 6.59 16.63 9.22
C ILE A 201 7.31 16.85 10.55
N ALA A 202 6.80 17.72 11.42
CA ALA A 202 7.40 18.01 12.72
C ALA A 202 7.53 16.74 13.59
N LEU A 203 6.52 15.88 13.60
CA LEU A 203 6.57 14.58 14.28
C LEU A 203 7.67 13.68 13.72
N LEU A 204 7.73 13.54 12.39
CA LEU A 204 8.73 12.68 11.76
C LEU A 204 10.15 13.21 11.95
N GLU A 205 10.37 14.52 11.96
CA GLU A 205 11.67 15.13 12.24
C GLU A 205 12.12 14.86 13.68
N GLU A 206 11.22 15.01 14.66
CA GLU A 206 11.50 14.69 16.05
C GLU A 206 11.93 13.22 16.22
N ILE A 207 11.15 12.29 15.64
CA ILE A 207 11.43 10.86 15.76
C ILE A 207 12.68 10.46 14.95
N TYR A 208 12.90 11.06 13.79
CA TYR A 208 14.09 10.81 12.95
C TYR A 208 15.37 11.29 13.65
N ALA A 209 15.33 12.44 14.33
CA ALA A 209 16.47 12.93 15.12
C ALA A 209 16.87 11.97 16.25
N GLN A 210 15.89 11.27 16.85
CA GLN A 210 16.13 10.27 17.89
C GLN A 210 16.53 8.90 17.31
N ASN A 211 16.16 8.61 16.07
CA ASN A 211 16.37 7.32 15.40
C ASN A 211 16.97 7.51 13.99
N PRO A 212 18.14 8.14 13.87
CA PRO A 212 18.70 8.51 12.56
C PRO A 212 19.09 7.31 11.69
N ASP A 213 19.23 6.13 12.29
CA ASP A 213 19.58 4.87 11.61
C ASP A 213 18.34 4.06 11.16
N HIS A 214 17.17 4.68 11.09
CA HIS A 214 15.95 4.01 10.66
C HIS A 214 15.55 4.43 9.23
N ALA A 215 15.85 3.59 8.26
CA ALA A 215 15.64 3.88 6.83
C ALA A 215 14.17 4.19 6.47
N ASP A 216 13.19 3.58 7.14
CA ASP A 216 11.77 3.86 6.90
C ASP A 216 11.37 5.28 7.30
N LEU A 217 11.93 5.81 8.38
CA LEU A 217 11.70 7.18 8.81
C LEU A 217 12.21 8.19 7.78
N SER A 218 13.44 8.01 7.29
CA SER A 218 13.99 8.91 6.26
C SER A 218 13.15 8.88 4.99
N ARG A 219 12.70 7.69 4.57
CA ARG A 219 11.82 7.53 3.41
C ARG A 219 10.48 8.24 3.61
N ARG A 220 9.87 8.11 4.80
CA ARG A 220 8.58 8.72 5.10
C ARG A 220 8.69 10.23 5.22
N LEU A 221 9.70 10.73 5.93
CA LEU A 221 9.97 12.16 6.05
C LEU A 221 10.21 12.80 4.68
N THR A 222 11.05 12.19 3.84
CA THR A 222 11.25 12.65 2.45
C THR A 222 9.93 12.76 1.68
N MET A 223 9.03 11.77 1.83
CA MET A 223 7.73 11.78 1.15
C MET A 223 6.83 12.92 1.65
N MET A 224 6.80 13.19 2.96
CA MET A 224 5.98 14.28 3.50
C MET A 224 6.53 15.65 3.11
N LEU A 225 7.85 15.84 3.10
CA LEU A 225 8.51 17.04 2.62
C LEU A 225 8.23 17.30 1.13
N GLN A 226 8.23 16.26 0.28
CA GLN A 226 7.83 16.38 -1.12
C GLN A 226 6.39 16.90 -1.27
N ARG A 227 5.46 16.38 -0.46
CA ARG A 227 4.06 16.84 -0.46
C ARG A 227 3.92 18.28 -0.01
N ALA A 228 4.74 18.71 0.95
CA ALA A 228 4.84 20.10 1.38
C ALA A 228 5.56 20.99 0.35
N ARG A 229 6.12 20.42 -0.72
CA ARG A 229 6.95 21.09 -1.73
C ARG A 229 8.25 21.66 -1.16
N ASP A 230 8.67 21.18 -0.01
CA ASP A 230 10.00 21.47 0.55
C ASP A 230 11.02 20.51 -0.04
N PHE A 231 11.31 20.72 -1.33
CA PHE A 231 12.17 19.82 -2.10
C PHE A 231 13.61 19.85 -1.65
N ASP A 232 14.08 20.97 -1.12
CA ASP A 232 15.46 21.11 -0.64
C ASP A 232 15.68 20.27 0.62
N ARG A 233 14.77 20.37 1.62
CA ARG A 233 14.87 19.53 2.82
C ARG A 233 14.62 18.05 2.50
N ALA A 234 13.68 17.75 1.59
CA ALA A 234 13.47 16.38 1.13
C ALA A 234 14.75 15.78 0.54
N ALA A 235 15.47 16.57 -0.24
CA ALA A 235 16.73 16.15 -0.84
C ALA A 235 17.84 15.98 0.23
N GLU A 236 17.93 16.85 1.24
CA GLU A 236 18.90 16.73 2.35
C GLU A 236 18.71 15.44 3.14
N VAL A 237 17.46 15.15 3.56
CA VAL A 237 17.14 13.90 4.26
C VAL A 237 17.47 12.69 3.39
N PHE A 238 17.20 12.79 2.09
CA PHE A 238 17.46 11.71 1.14
C PHE A 238 18.96 11.49 0.90
N GLU A 239 19.76 12.53 0.76
CA GLU A 239 21.23 12.46 0.67
C GLU A 239 21.84 11.75 1.87
N GLN A 240 21.39 12.11 3.08
CA GLN A 240 21.82 11.45 4.32
C GLN A 240 21.45 9.96 4.35
N ALA A 241 20.26 9.63 3.86
CA ALA A 241 19.82 8.24 3.78
C ALA A 241 20.65 7.43 2.79
N VAL A 242 20.94 7.98 1.60
CA VAL A 242 21.78 7.32 0.58
C VAL A 242 23.21 7.13 1.08
N ALA A 243 23.77 8.12 1.77
CA ALA A 243 25.12 7.99 2.35
C ALA A 243 25.21 6.86 3.38
N ARG A 244 24.13 6.58 4.13
CA ARG A 244 24.07 5.49 5.11
C ARG A 244 23.75 4.14 4.51
N TRP A 245 22.84 4.08 3.53
CA TRP A 245 22.32 2.84 2.96
C TRP A 245 22.41 2.82 1.43
N PRO A 246 23.60 2.99 0.85
CA PRO A 246 23.75 3.08 -0.61
C PRO A 246 23.38 1.79 -1.34
N GLN A 247 23.27 0.66 -0.63
CA GLN A 247 22.88 -0.64 -1.18
C GLN A 247 21.36 -0.92 -1.03
N ASP A 248 20.59 -0.01 -0.43
CA ASP A 248 19.14 -0.14 -0.34
C ASP A 248 18.48 0.22 -1.70
N TRP A 249 18.07 -0.81 -2.43
CA TRP A 249 17.42 -0.63 -3.73
C TRP A 249 16.13 0.21 -3.65
N MET A 250 15.45 0.24 -2.49
CA MET A 250 14.26 1.08 -2.28
C MET A 250 14.60 2.57 -2.30
N LEU A 251 15.77 2.96 -1.81
CA LEU A 251 16.24 4.35 -1.93
C LEU A 251 16.49 4.70 -3.40
N VAL A 252 17.15 3.81 -4.17
CA VAL A 252 17.36 4.06 -5.61
C VAL A 252 16.05 4.17 -6.36
N TYR A 253 15.11 3.28 -6.09
CA TYR A 253 13.75 3.35 -6.63
C TYR A 253 13.08 4.70 -6.30
N ARG A 254 13.30 5.24 -5.10
CA ARG A 254 12.78 6.55 -4.66
C ARG A 254 13.50 7.70 -5.34
N LEU A 255 14.82 7.61 -5.55
CA LEU A 255 15.59 8.62 -6.29
C LEU A 255 14.99 8.88 -7.67
N ASN A 256 14.62 7.83 -8.39
CA ASN A 256 13.99 7.93 -9.72
C ASN A 256 12.65 8.71 -9.70
N ARG A 257 12.09 8.93 -8.53
CA ARG A 257 10.76 9.56 -8.31
C ARG A 257 10.82 10.82 -7.45
N LEU A 258 12.03 11.23 -7.07
CA LEU A 258 12.23 12.38 -6.21
C LEU A 258 12.23 13.68 -7.04
N PRO A 259 11.37 14.67 -6.74
CA PRO A 259 11.44 15.98 -7.38
C PRO A 259 12.55 16.82 -6.77
N ILE A 260 13.75 16.67 -7.30
CA ILE A 260 14.92 17.45 -6.91
C ILE A 260 15.59 18.05 -8.15
N ALA A 261 16.36 19.12 -7.95
CA ALA A 261 17.14 19.76 -9.02
C ALA A 261 18.14 18.79 -9.66
N HIS A 262 18.38 18.93 -10.94
CA HIS A 262 19.17 17.98 -11.73
C HIS A 262 20.59 17.82 -11.19
N ASP A 263 21.28 18.91 -10.87
CA ASP A 263 22.63 18.89 -10.30
C ASP A 263 22.69 18.15 -8.96
N ARG A 264 21.65 18.28 -8.16
CA ARG A 264 21.53 17.57 -6.89
C ARG A 264 21.23 16.09 -7.09
N TYR A 265 20.41 15.77 -8.09
CA TYR A 265 20.16 14.38 -8.48
C TYR A 265 21.45 13.67 -8.88
N GLU A 266 22.28 14.31 -9.71
CA GLU A 266 23.58 13.76 -10.12
C GLU A 266 24.51 13.51 -8.92
N ARG A 267 24.59 14.45 -7.96
CA ARG A 267 25.39 14.26 -6.73
C ARG A 267 24.92 13.08 -5.91
N VAL A 268 23.60 12.97 -5.68
CA VAL A 268 23.02 11.83 -4.93
C VAL A 268 23.28 10.51 -5.65
N LEU A 269 23.14 10.50 -6.97
CA LEU A 269 23.42 9.33 -7.79
C LEU A 269 24.89 8.93 -7.70
N ALA A 270 25.81 9.88 -7.73
CA ALA A 270 27.25 9.62 -7.60
C ALA A 270 27.57 8.96 -6.23
N LEU A 271 27.05 9.51 -5.13
CA LEU A 271 27.18 8.93 -3.78
C LEU A 271 26.65 7.51 -3.72
N LEU A 272 25.49 7.27 -4.34
CA LEU A 272 24.86 5.97 -4.38
C LEU A 272 25.71 4.95 -5.15
N LEU A 273 26.17 5.31 -6.33
CA LEU A 273 26.96 4.41 -7.19
C LEU A 273 28.31 4.07 -6.56
N GLU A 274 28.97 5.04 -5.91
CA GLU A 274 30.21 4.85 -5.16
C GLU A 274 29.98 3.90 -3.97
N GLY A 275 28.99 4.21 -3.13
CA GLY A 275 28.68 3.42 -1.94
C GLY A 275 28.11 2.03 -2.24
N ALA A 276 27.38 1.87 -3.34
CA ALA A 276 26.86 0.56 -3.77
C ALA A 276 27.99 -0.38 -4.21
N GLY A 277 29.04 0.14 -4.86
CA GLY A 277 30.25 -0.60 -5.20
C GLY A 277 30.00 -1.96 -5.84
N SER A 278 30.57 -3.01 -5.24
CA SER A 278 30.43 -4.40 -5.72
C SER A 278 28.99 -4.96 -5.62
N ALA A 279 28.13 -4.38 -4.78
CA ALA A 279 26.74 -4.83 -4.66
C ALA A 279 25.94 -4.66 -5.97
N LEU A 280 26.33 -3.72 -6.82
CA LEU A 280 25.76 -3.59 -8.17
C LEU A 280 25.95 -4.84 -9.05
N LYS A 281 26.96 -5.67 -8.77
CA LYS A 281 27.22 -6.91 -9.51
C LYS A 281 26.37 -8.08 -9.00
N THR A 282 26.03 -8.10 -7.73
CA THR A 282 25.39 -9.24 -7.06
C THR A 282 23.90 -9.01 -6.76
N ASN A 283 23.48 -7.76 -6.56
CA ASN A 283 22.08 -7.41 -6.30
C ASN A 283 21.41 -6.88 -7.58
N GLU A 284 20.65 -7.76 -8.24
CA GLU A 284 19.98 -7.43 -9.50
C GLU A 284 18.95 -6.29 -9.37
N ARG A 285 18.20 -6.23 -8.26
CA ARG A 285 17.22 -5.14 -8.01
C ARG A 285 17.93 -3.79 -7.89
N LEU A 286 19.02 -3.75 -7.12
CA LEU A 286 19.83 -2.54 -6.97
C LEU A 286 20.41 -2.11 -8.31
N ARG A 287 20.97 -3.04 -9.09
CA ARG A 287 21.54 -2.77 -10.41
C ARG A 287 20.48 -2.25 -11.38
N PHE A 288 19.30 -2.87 -11.44
CA PHE A 288 18.21 -2.42 -12.30
C PHE A 288 17.78 -0.99 -11.97
N GLN A 289 17.54 -0.70 -10.69
CA GLN A 289 17.15 0.65 -10.26
C GLN A 289 18.27 1.68 -10.48
N ALA A 290 19.53 1.31 -10.27
CA ALA A 290 20.68 2.15 -10.55
C ALA A 290 20.82 2.44 -12.06
N ALA A 291 20.60 1.45 -12.92
CA ALA A 291 20.58 1.66 -14.37
C ALA A 291 19.52 2.68 -14.79
N LEU A 292 18.30 2.57 -14.25
CA LEU A 292 17.24 3.56 -14.47
C LEU A 292 17.64 4.93 -13.94
N ALA A 293 18.26 5.02 -12.76
CA ALA A 293 18.71 6.27 -12.19
C ALA A 293 19.78 6.96 -13.05
N VAL A 294 20.70 6.20 -13.60
CA VAL A 294 21.74 6.70 -14.53
C VAL A 294 21.12 7.20 -15.84
N LEU A 295 20.14 6.47 -16.39
CA LEU A 295 19.39 6.93 -17.56
C LEU A 295 18.62 8.23 -17.28
N HIS A 296 18.07 8.37 -16.09
CA HIS A 296 17.39 9.58 -15.65
C HIS A 296 18.34 10.76 -15.37
N ALA A 297 19.63 10.51 -15.15
CA ALA A 297 20.67 11.53 -15.07
C ALA A 297 21.26 11.90 -16.44
N ASP A 298 20.59 11.52 -17.52
CA ASP A 298 21.01 11.79 -18.90
C ASP A 298 22.36 11.17 -19.29
N ASP A 299 22.79 10.08 -18.62
CA ASP A 299 23.94 9.26 -19.03
C ASP A 299 23.47 7.93 -19.67
N PRO A 300 23.09 7.96 -20.95
CA PRO A 300 22.59 6.76 -21.62
C PRO A 300 23.65 5.66 -21.75
N THR A 301 24.92 6.01 -21.91
CA THR A 301 25.99 5.01 -22.11
C THR A 301 26.15 4.13 -20.88
N ARG A 302 26.34 4.74 -19.72
CA ARG A 302 26.49 4.01 -18.45
C ARG A 302 25.20 3.29 -18.04
N GLY A 303 24.04 3.91 -18.31
CA GLY A 303 22.74 3.28 -18.05
C GLY A 303 22.55 2.01 -18.87
N PHE A 304 22.95 2.01 -20.14
CA PHE A 304 22.95 0.82 -21.00
C PHE A 304 23.90 -0.26 -20.48
N GLU A 305 25.14 0.09 -20.13
CA GLU A 305 26.11 -0.87 -19.57
C GLU A 305 25.55 -1.61 -18.33
N LEU A 306 24.94 -0.88 -17.41
CA LEU A 306 24.28 -1.48 -16.23
C LEU A 306 23.08 -2.34 -16.60
N MET A 307 22.36 -1.97 -17.68
CA MET A 307 21.16 -2.67 -18.13
C MET A 307 21.48 -3.91 -18.98
N GLU A 308 22.67 -4.01 -19.62
CA GLU A 308 23.03 -5.17 -20.45
C GLU A 308 23.19 -6.49 -19.69
N ALA A 309 23.34 -6.43 -18.37
CA ALA A 309 23.46 -7.60 -17.54
C ALA A 309 22.22 -8.51 -17.62
N LYS A 310 22.41 -9.80 -17.45
CA LYS A 310 21.30 -10.76 -17.30
C LYS A 310 20.58 -10.52 -15.98
N PHE A 311 19.25 -10.51 -16.04
CA PHE A 311 18.37 -10.44 -14.87
C PHE A 311 17.56 -11.73 -14.76
N THR A 312 17.23 -12.13 -13.53
CA THR A 312 16.40 -13.28 -13.23
C THR A 312 15.03 -12.86 -12.66
N PRO A 313 13.99 -13.71 -12.70
CA PRO A 313 12.73 -13.39 -12.06
C PRO A 313 12.90 -13.12 -10.55
N PRO A 314 12.17 -12.14 -9.97
CA PRO A 314 11.15 -11.31 -10.63
C PRO A 314 11.70 -10.06 -11.33
N VAL A 315 12.99 -9.75 -11.25
CA VAL A 315 13.56 -8.50 -11.81
C VAL A 315 13.49 -8.50 -13.33
N SER A 316 13.72 -9.65 -13.97
CA SER A 316 13.69 -9.78 -15.43
C SER A 316 12.32 -9.40 -16.03
N ILE A 317 11.23 -9.58 -15.31
CA ILE A 317 9.89 -9.18 -15.77
C ILE A 317 9.87 -7.68 -16.12
N LEU A 318 10.47 -6.85 -15.29
CA LEU A 318 10.55 -5.41 -15.50
C LEU A 318 11.74 -5.00 -16.40
N ALA A 319 12.87 -5.68 -16.27
CA ALA A 319 14.11 -5.29 -16.94
C ALA A 319 14.11 -5.63 -18.45
N VAL A 320 13.55 -6.78 -18.85
CA VAL A 320 13.56 -7.24 -20.25
C VAL A 320 12.83 -6.29 -21.20
N PRO A 321 11.60 -5.80 -20.91
CA PRO A 321 10.96 -4.81 -21.74
C PRO A 321 11.80 -3.53 -21.89
N VAL A 322 12.35 -3.02 -20.77
CA VAL A 322 13.21 -1.84 -20.79
C VAL A 322 14.47 -2.07 -21.63
N GLN A 323 15.16 -3.21 -21.46
CA GLN A 323 16.32 -3.58 -22.29
C GLN A 323 15.98 -3.60 -23.79
N LYS A 324 14.85 -4.19 -24.15
CA LYS A 324 14.38 -4.24 -25.56
C LYS A 324 14.07 -2.82 -26.05
N ALA A 325 13.32 -2.03 -25.30
CA ALA A 325 13.00 -0.65 -25.66
C ALA A 325 14.25 0.21 -25.88
N LEU A 326 15.26 0.06 -25.03
CA LEU A 326 16.53 0.76 -25.18
C LEU A 326 17.30 0.30 -26.43
N LYS A 327 17.29 -1.00 -26.76
CA LYS A 327 17.98 -1.55 -27.96
C LYS A 327 17.34 -1.13 -29.29
N THR A 328 16.05 -0.79 -29.30
CA THR A 328 15.36 -0.32 -30.53
C THR A 328 15.81 1.07 -30.95
N ARG A 329 16.52 1.79 -30.09
CA ARG A 329 16.95 3.17 -30.32
C ARG A 329 18.42 3.33 -29.95
N ASP A 330 19.20 4.03 -30.80
CA ASP A 330 20.56 4.42 -30.45
C ASP A 330 20.54 5.27 -29.18
N ALA A 331 21.31 4.83 -28.18
CA ALA A 331 21.40 5.47 -26.87
C ALA A 331 21.78 6.95 -26.94
N LYS A 332 22.69 7.31 -27.85
CA LYS A 332 23.12 8.70 -28.06
C LYS A 332 22.09 9.50 -28.86
N ALA A 333 21.43 8.87 -29.81
CA ALA A 333 20.48 9.54 -30.70
C ALA A 333 19.22 9.99 -29.97
N TRP A 334 18.65 9.18 -29.04
CA TRP A 334 17.44 9.58 -28.35
C TRP A 334 17.65 10.81 -27.46
N ARG A 335 18.84 10.94 -26.81
CA ARG A 335 19.12 12.10 -25.94
C ARG A 335 19.21 13.39 -26.73
N SER A 336 19.85 13.36 -27.92
CA SER A 336 19.91 14.52 -28.80
C SER A 336 18.56 14.82 -29.49
N ALA A 337 17.71 13.85 -29.65
CA ALA A 337 16.36 14.03 -30.23
C ALA A 337 15.34 14.58 -29.22
N SER A 338 15.56 14.37 -27.92
CA SER A 338 14.68 14.92 -26.88
C SER A 338 14.78 16.44 -26.82
N ARG A 339 13.63 17.08 -26.71
CA ARG A 339 13.47 18.53 -26.50
C ARG A 339 13.27 18.86 -25.02
N LEU A 340 13.07 17.82 -24.21
CA LEU A 340 12.80 17.96 -22.77
C LEU A 340 14.11 18.06 -21.99
N VAL A 341 14.29 19.19 -21.32
CA VAL A 341 15.23 19.31 -20.19
C VAL A 341 14.41 19.02 -18.94
N ASP A 342 14.53 17.79 -18.42
CA ASP A 342 13.63 17.30 -17.37
C ASP A 342 13.91 17.95 -16.01
N ASP A 343 13.28 19.09 -15.75
CA ASP A 343 13.26 19.73 -14.43
C ASP A 343 12.19 19.06 -13.55
N ARG A 344 12.63 18.16 -12.70
CA ARG A 344 11.77 17.36 -11.83
C ARG A 344 11.06 18.16 -10.74
N THR A 345 11.48 19.41 -10.50
CA THR A 345 10.83 20.33 -9.54
C THR A 345 9.61 21.03 -10.14
N LYS A 346 9.38 20.90 -11.45
CA LYS A 346 8.25 21.53 -12.15
C LYS A 346 7.07 20.57 -12.25
N GLU A 347 5.89 21.05 -11.91
CA GLU A 347 4.64 20.32 -12.14
C GLU A 347 4.27 20.24 -13.61
N VAL A 348 4.66 21.27 -14.39
CA VAL A 348 4.30 21.41 -15.79
C VAL A 348 5.54 21.72 -16.61
N GLN A 349 5.78 20.95 -17.64
CA GLN A 349 6.80 21.24 -18.65
C GLN A 349 6.20 21.07 -20.05
N VAL A 350 6.69 21.85 -20.99
CA VAL A 350 6.15 21.87 -22.36
C VAL A 350 7.26 21.72 -23.37
N THR A 351 7.07 20.82 -24.34
CA THR A 351 7.94 20.70 -25.51
C THR A 351 7.15 21.00 -26.79
N ARG A 352 7.81 21.64 -27.78
CA ARG A 352 7.17 22.12 -29.01
C ARG A 352 7.74 21.42 -30.24
N SER A 353 6.86 21.13 -31.19
CA SER A 353 7.24 20.72 -32.53
C SER A 353 7.14 21.91 -33.48
N PRO A 354 8.05 22.06 -34.45
CA PRO A 354 7.95 23.12 -35.44
C PRO A 354 6.68 23.05 -36.31
N ASP A 355 6.26 21.83 -36.65
CA ASP A 355 5.02 21.54 -37.41
C ASP A 355 4.21 20.48 -36.64
N PRO A 356 3.38 20.90 -35.69
CA PRO A 356 2.73 19.98 -34.78
C PRO A 356 1.56 19.26 -35.43
N ARG A 357 1.62 17.92 -35.42
CA ARG A 357 0.49 17.03 -35.79
C ARG A 357 -0.63 17.10 -34.76
N GLY A 358 -0.29 17.32 -33.51
CA GLY A 358 -1.23 17.45 -32.39
C GLY A 358 -0.52 17.85 -31.12
N THR A 359 -1.30 18.09 -30.08
CA THR A 359 -0.81 18.34 -28.72
C THR A 359 -1.22 17.20 -27.82
N VAL A 360 -0.25 16.62 -27.12
CA VAL A 360 -0.44 15.55 -26.14
C VAL A 360 -0.29 16.10 -24.73
N VAL A 361 -1.28 15.89 -23.88
CA VAL A 361 -1.20 16.13 -22.43
C VAL A 361 -0.86 14.82 -21.77
N ILE A 362 0.33 14.72 -21.19
CA ILE A 362 0.78 13.54 -20.47
C ILE A 362 0.57 13.75 -18.97
N THR A 363 -0.32 12.96 -18.40
CA THR A 363 -0.46 12.84 -16.95
C THR A 363 0.47 11.74 -16.48
N THR A 364 1.57 12.11 -15.84
CA THR A 364 2.44 11.12 -15.22
C THR A 364 1.82 10.65 -13.91
N GLY A 365 1.91 9.35 -13.63
CA GLY A 365 1.72 8.85 -12.28
C GLY A 365 2.93 9.24 -11.42
N ILE A 366 3.73 8.26 -11.02
CA ILE A 366 5.05 8.53 -10.44
C ILE A 366 6.07 8.73 -11.57
N THR A 367 5.95 7.93 -12.61
CA THR A 367 6.73 7.95 -13.87
C THR A 367 5.80 7.64 -15.03
N PHE A 368 6.28 7.73 -16.27
CA PHE A 368 5.56 7.23 -17.44
C PHE A 368 6.25 5.94 -17.90
N GLY A 369 5.88 4.81 -17.32
CA GLY A 369 6.64 3.57 -17.40
C GLY A 369 7.93 3.62 -16.57
N ASN A 370 8.93 2.84 -16.93
CA ASN A 370 10.25 2.81 -16.30
C ASN A 370 11.28 3.71 -16.99
N LEU A 371 11.00 4.16 -18.22
CA LEU A 371 11.92 4.95 -19.02
C LEU A 371 11.89 6.45 -18.64
N PRO A 372 13.00 7.19 -18.81
CA PRO A 372 13.04 8.64 -18.57
C PRO A 372 12.04 9.39 -19.45
N LEU A 373 11.47 10.49 -18.92
CA LEU A 373 10.60 11.36 -19.73
C LEU A 373 11.31 11.94 -20.95
N ALA A 374 12.62 12.20 -20.85
CA ALA A 374 13.41 12.62 -22.00
C ALA A 374 13.46 11.57 -23.12
N PHE A 375 13.53 10.28 -22.78
CA PHE A 375 13.42 9.18 -23.74
C PHE A 375 12.04 9.17 -24.41
N ILE A 376 10.99 9.33 -23.61
CA ILE A 376 9.60 9.39 -24.09
C ILE A 376 9.41 10.63 -24.99
N ASP A 377 9.98 11.79 -24.63
CA ASP A 377 9.90 12.99 -25.46
C ASP A 377 10.57 12.82 -26.81
N ALA A 378 11.69 12.10 -26.89
CA ALA A 378 12.32 11.80 -28.17
C ALA A 378 11.38 11.01 -29.11
N ILE A 379 10.55 10.13 -28.57
CA ILE A 379 9.54 9.40 -29.36
C ILE A 379 8.46 10.35 -29.87
N PHE A 380 7.93 11.23 -29.01
CA PHE A 380 6.94 12.23 -29.42
C PHE A 380 7.51 13.26 -30.40
N ALA A 381 8.77 13.65 -30.21
CA ALA A 381 9.48 14.55 -31.12
C ALA A 381 9.58 13.97 -32.54
N ALA A 382 9.96 12.69 -32.64
CA ALA A 382 10.05 11.97 -33.93
C ALA A 382 8.69 11.86 -34.64
N GLN A 383 7.58 11.88 -33.90
CA GLN A 383 6.23 11.83 -34.43
C GLN A 383 5.59 13.22 -34.63
N GLY A 384 6.31 14.32 -34.31
CA GLY A 384 5.85 15.70 -34.53
C GLY A 384 4.76 16.18 -33.58
N PHE A 385 4.74 15.73 -32.34
CA PHE A 385 3.77 16.20 -31.34
C PHE A 385 4.34 17.32 -30.45
N ASN A 386 3.52 18.30 -30.11
CA ASN A 386 3.72 19.07 -28.89
C ASN A 386 3.36 18.24 -27.67
N VAL A 387 4.04 18.45 -26.54
CA VAL A 387 3.73 17.71 -25.33
C VAL A 387 3.65 18.64 -24.12
N ILE A 388 2.60 18.50 -23.32
CA ILE A 388 2.45 19.09 -21.98
C ILE A 388 2.63 17.95 -20.97
N TYR A 389 3.73 17.94 -20.24
CA TYR A 389 4.00 16.98 -19.18
C TYR A 389 3.47 17.50 -17.86
N LEU A 390 2.64 16.72 -17.18
CA LEU A 390 2.08 17.06 -15.87
C LEU A 390 2.64 16.10 -14.80
N ARG A 391 2.99 16.63 -13.63
CA ARG A 391 3.34 15.87 -12.44
C ARG A 391 2.39 16.20 -11.30
N ASP A 392 1.94 15.18 -10.60
CA ASP A 392 1.09 15.32 -9.41
C ASP A 392 1.93 15.18 -8.13
N PHE A 393 2.47 16.29 -7.63
CA PHE A 393 3.20 16.29 -6.36
C PHE A 393 2.28 16.07 -5.16
N GLY A 394 1.00 16.43 -5.28
CA GLY A 394 -0.03 16.21 -4.27
C GLY A 394 -0.45 14.74 -4.13
N LYS A 395 -0.12 13.90 -5.14
CA LYS A 395 -0.50 12.47 -5.22
C LYS A 395 -2.00 12.24 -5.05
N ARG A 396 -2.79 13.11 -5.67
CA ARG A 396 -4.26 13.08 -5.67
C ARG A 396 -4.84 12.76 -7.04
N VAL A 397 -4.04 12.14 -7.92
CA VAL A 397 -4.40 11.81 -9.31
C VAL A 397 -5.04 12.99 -10.06
N TYR A 398 -4.53 14.19 -9.77
CA TYR A 398 -4.97 15.49 -10.31
C TYR A 398 -6.41 15.92 -9.92
N LEU A 399 -7.12 15.19 -9.07
CA LEU A 399 -8.51 15.50 -8.69
C LEU A 399 -8.68 16.83 -7.91
N ARG A 400 -7.60 17.35 -7.36
CA ARG A 400 -7.55 18.72 -6.77
C ARG A 400 -6.84 19.72 -7.69
N GLY A 401 -6.63 19.35 -8.96
CA GLY A 401 -5.90 20.16 -9.92
C GLY A 401 -4.38 20.07 -9.79
N VAL A 402 -3.69 20.92 -10.54
CA VAL A 402 -2.24 21.11 -10.53
C VAL A 402 -1.96 22.51 -9.98
N ALA A 403 -1.35 22.62 -8.81
CA ALA A 403 -1.30 23.88 -8.07
C ALA A 403 -0.62 25.04 -8.82
N SER A 404 0.30 24.74 -9.75
CA SER A 404 0.90 25.75 -10.63
C SER A 404 -0.03 26.22 -11.78
N LEU A 405 -1.16 25.54 -11.99
CA LEU A 405 -2.15 25.88 -13.01
C LEU A 405 -3.46 26.42 -12.42
N GLY A 406 -3.78 26.06 -11.18
CA GLY A 406 -5.00 26.50 -10.52
C GLY A 406 -5.23 25.82 -9.19
N ALA A 407 -6.17 26.35 -8.41
CA ALA A 407 -6.53 25.84 -7.08
C ALA A 407 -7.55 24.68 -7.13
N SER A 408 -8.10 24.39 -8.31
CA SER A 408 -9.11 23.34 -8.50
C SER A 408 -8.87 22.54 -9.79
N GLU A 409 -9.58 21.41 -9.93
CA GLU A 409 -9.60 20.65 -11.17
C GLU A 409 -10.12 21.50 -12.34
N GLU A 410 -11.19 22.24 -12.13
CA GLU A 410 -11.82 23.09 -13.16
C GLU A 410 -10.86 24.17 -13.67
N GLU A 411 -10.17 24.86 -12.77
CA GLU A 411 -9.17 25.87 -13.13
C GLU A 411 -8.00 25.23 -13.91
N THR A 412 -7.51 24.11 -13.44
CA THR A 412 -6.47 23.34 -14.14
C THR A 412 -6.90 22.97 -15.55
N ILE A 413 -8.10 22.41 -15.73
CA ILE A 413 -8.66 22.05 -17.03
C ILE A 413 -8.79 23.27 -17.94
N ALA A 414 -9.25 24.40 -17.42
CA ALA A 414 -9.37 25.65 -18.20
C ALA A 414 -8.01 26.15 -18.70
N VAL A 415 -6.98 26.10 -17.83
CA VAL A 415 -5.61 26.48 -18.20
C VAL A 415 -5.03 25.51 -19.24
N LEU A 416 -5.20 24.21 -19.05
CA LEU A 416 -4.70 23.19 -20.00
C LEU A 416 -5.35 23.33 -21.37
N LYS A 417 -6.65 23.61 -21.45
CA LYS A 417 -7.35 23.90 -22.72
C LYS A 417 -6.74 25.09 -23.44
N ARG A 418 -6.48 26.19 -22.73
CA ARG A 418 -5.82 27.37 -23.29
C ARG A 418 -4.42 27.05 -23.78
N MET A 419 -3.59 26.39 -22.94
CA MET A 419 -2.24 25.99 -23.31
C MET A 419 -2.22 25.10 -24.57
N ALA A 420 -3.10 24.11 -24.63
CA ALA A 420 -3.20 23.22 -25.79
C ALA A 420 -3.64 23.99 -27.05
N GLY A 421 -4.56 24.94 -26.92
CA GLY A 421 -4.97 25.83 -28.03
C GLY A 421 -3.84 26.71 -28.53
N GLU A 422 -3.03 27.29 -27.62
CA GLU A 422 -1.86 28.11 -27.96
C GLU A 422 -0.73 27.31 -28.61
N LEU A 423 -0.55 26.05 -28.21
CA LEU A 423 0.42 25.13 -28.81
C LEU A 423 -0.01 24.72 -30.22
N GLY A 424 -1.29 24.65 -30.47
CA GLY A 424 -1.84 24.26 -31.76
C GLY A 424 -1.71 22.74 -32.05
N GLY A 425 -1.85 22.43 -33.34
CA GLY A 425 -1.89 21.07 -33.83
C GLY A 425 -3.33 20.62 -34.15
N LYS A 426 -3.45 19.58 -34.99
CA LYS A 426 -4.74 19.14 -35.50
C LYS A 426 -5.58 18.35 -34.48
N ARG A 427 -4.93 17.78 -33.46
CA ARG A 427 -5.57 16.90 -32.48
C ARG A 427 -5.11 17.23 -31.06
N LEU A 428 -6.04 17.09 -30.12
CA LEU A 428 -5.78 17.12 -28.70
C LEU A 428 -5.89 15.71 -28.13
N ILE A 429 -4.80 15.23 -27.53
CA ILE A 429 -4.69 13.88 -26.99
C ILE A 429 -4.37 13.97 -25.50
N ALA A 430 -5.03 13.18 -24.67
CA ALA A 430 -4.61 12.97 -23.29
C ALA A 430 -4.05 11.56 -23.13
N MET A 431 -2.89 11.39 -22.49
CA MET A 431 -2.23 10.10 -22.36
C MET A 431 -1.62 9.93 -20.98
N GLY A 432 -1.69 8.71 -20.43
CA GLY A 432 -1.08 8.40 -19.14
C GLY A 432 -0.90 6.92 -18.89
N SER A 433 -0.04 6.58 -17.94
CA SER A 433 0.23 5.21 -17.52
C SER A 433 -0.10 5.02 -16.04
N SER A 434 -0.62 3.85 -15.66
CA SER A 434 -0.97 3.53 -14.27
C SER A 434 -1.99 4.55 -13.70
N SER A 435 -1.75 5.13 -12.53
CA SER A 435 -2.60 6.21 -11.98
C SER A 435 -2.67 7.44 -12.89
N GLY A 436 -1.64 7.67 -13.71
CA GLY A 436 -1.69 8.67 -14.79
C GLY A 436 -2.68 8.29 -15.89
N GLY A 437 -2.91 7.00 -16.15
CA GLY A 437 -3.93 6.53 -17.10
C GLY A 437 -5.34 6.88 -16.65
N PHE A 438 -5.65 6.71 -15.35
CA PHE A 438 -6.89 7.22 -14.75
C PHE A 438 -7.05 8.72 -15.00
N SER A 439 -6.00 9.47 -14.70
CA SER A 439 -6.01 10.93 -14.83
C SER A 439 -6.14 11.37 -16.30
N ALA A 440 -5.46 10.71 -17.24
CA ALA A 440 -5.56 11.01 -18.68
C ALA A 440 -6.98 10.83 -19.20
N MET A 441 -7.65 9.74 -18.82
CA MET A 441 -9.03 9.51 -19.19
C MET A 441 -9.96 10.61 -18.66
N ARG A 442 -9.81 10.99 -17.41
CA ARG A 442 -10.63 12.01 -16.78
C ARG A 442 -10.31 13.41 -17.30
N VAL A 443 -9.04 13.83 -17.25
CA VAL A 443 -8.59 15.15 -17.72
C VAL A 443 -8.95 15.33 -19.19
N GLY A 444 -8.69 14.32 -20.04
CA GLY A 444 -9.01 14.36 -21.45
C GLY A 444 -10.52 14.47 -21.71
N ALA A 445 -11.36 13.73 -20.97
CA ALA A 445 -12.81 13.84 -21.06
C ALA A 445 -13.29 15.26 -20.71
N LEU A 446 -12.77 15.83 -19.62
CA LEU A 446 -13.11 17.19 -19.16
C LEU A 446 -12.56 18.28 -20.10
N MET A 447 -11.40 18.05 -20.71
CA MET A 447 -10.84 18.93 -21.74
C MET A 447 -11.61 18.86 -23.07
N GLY A 448 -12.34 17.78 -23.33
CA GLY A 448 -12.92 17.49 -24.65
C GLY A 448 -11.83 17.09 -25.65
N ALA A 449 -10.85 16.33 -25.22
CA ALA A 449 -9.79 15.78 -26.09
C ALA A 449 -10.39 14.89 -27.19
N ASP A 450 -9.74 14.83 -28.36
CA ASP A 450 -10.16 13.94 -29.45
C ASP A 450 -9.97 12.48 -29.06
N VAL A 451 -8.85 12.18 -28.40
CA VAL A 451 -8.51 10.82 -27.97
C VAL A 451 -7.89 10.86 -26.56
N CYS A 452 -8.32 9.93 -25.72
CA CYS A 452 -7.68 9.63 -24.43
C CYS A 452 -7.05 8.23 -24.50
N VAL A 453 -5.80 8.11 -24.06
CA VAL A 453 -5.05 6.86 -24.04
C VAL A 453 -4.63 6.55 -22.60
N SER A 454 -5.09 5.43 -22.10
CA SER A 454 -4.70 4.89 -20.80
C SER A 454 -3.89 3.60 -21.02
N LEU A 455 -2.71 3.55 -20.43
CA LEU A 455 -1.77 2.43 -20.50
C LEU A 455 -1.70 1.78 -19.10
N SER A 456 -2.36 0.65 -18.92
CA SER A 456 -2.56 -0.02 -17.62
C SER A 456 -3.13 0.92 -16.53
N GLY A 457 -4.02 1.85 -16.92
CA GLY A 457 -4.61 2.78 -15.96
C GLY A 457 -5.69 2.12 -15.12
N GLN A 458 -5.70 2.44 -13.82
CA GLN A 458 -6.82 2.11 -12.95
C GLN A 458 -8.08 2.81 -13.46
N THR A 459 -9.23 2.18 -13.29
CA THR A 459 -10.53 2.73 -13.69
C THR A 459 -11.41 3.08 -12.49
N ALA A 460 -11.11 2.44 -11.34
CA ALA A 460 -11.67 2.79 -10.04
C ALA A 460 -10.56 2.63 -8.98
N LEU A 461 -10.13 3.74 -8.42
CA LEU A 461 -9.02 3.74 -7.47
C LEU A 461 -9.38 3.05 -6.15
N ALA A 462 -10.60 3.21 -5.65
CA ALA A 462 -11.07 2.53 -4.44
C ALA A 462 -10.98 1.01 -4.57
N SER A 463 -11.49 0.45 -5.67
CA SER A 463 -11.46 -1.00 -5.89
C SER A 463 -10.05 -1.58 -6.09
N TYR A 464 -9.13 -0.78 -6.61
CA TYR A 464 -7.72 -1.14 -6.71
C TYR A 464 -7.06 -1.24 -5.33
N LEU A 465 -7.37 -0.29 -4.44
CA LEU A 465 -6.81 -0.25 -3.09
C LEU A 465 -7.39 -1.34 -2.17
N ASP A 466 -8.64 -1.74 -2.39
CA ASP A 466 -9.27 -2.83 -1.63
C ASP A 466 -8.70 -4.21 -2.02
N ALA A 467 -8.28 -4.39 -3.27
CA ALA A 467 -7.65 -5.63 -3.74
C ALA A 467 -6.22 -5.81 -3.19
N THR A 468 -5.54 -4.72 -2.86
CA THR A 468 -4.22 -4.76 -2.22
C THR A 468 -4.41 -4.82 -0.71
N ARG A 469 -3.88 -5.85 -0.02
CA ARG A 469 -3.84 -5.86 1.46
C ARG A 469 -3.09 -4.63 1.95
N VAL A 470 -3.86 -3.63 2.37
CA VAL A 470 -3.32 -2.34 2.78
C VAL A 470 -2.88 -2.47 4.24
N SER A 471 -1.60 -2.51 4.48
CA SER A 471 -1.03 -2.38 5.82
C SER A 471 -0.55 -0.95 6.06
N ALA A 472 -0.47 -0.53 7.32
CA ALA A 472 0.03 0.78 7.72
C ALA A 472 1.44 1.13 7.16
N TRP A 473 2.19 0.11 6.73
CA TRP A 473 3.49 0.26 6.07
C TRP A 473 3.41 0.42 4.54
N ASN A 474 2.25 0.11 3.96
CA ASN A 474 2.06 0.27 2.52
C ASN A 474 1.83 1.75 2.20
N PRO A 475 2.58 2.35 1.25
CA PRO A 475 2.29 3.70 0.77
C PRO A 475 0.84 3.91 0.31
N ASN A 476 0.18 2.84 -0.13
CA ASN A 476 -1.22 2.88 -0.56
C ASN A 476 -2.20 3.04 0.62
N PHE A 477 -1.82 2.70 1.85
CA PHE A 477 -2.63 2.96 3.04
C PHE A 477 -2.95 4.45 3.17
N PHE A 478 -1.95 5.29 3.00
CA PHE A 478 -2.13 6.73 3.01
C PHE A 478 -3.11 7.19 1.91
N VAL A 479 -2.98 6.68 0.69
CA VAL A 479 -3.88 7.00 -0.42
C VAL A 479 -5.30 6.55 -0.09
N LYS A 480 -5.48 5.35 0.47
CA LYS A 480 -6.80 4.84 0.90
C LYS A 480 -7.45 5.75 1.94
N VAL A 481 -6.73 6.07 3.02
CA VAL A 481 -7.23 6.97 4.07
C VAL A 481 -7.64 8.33 3.51
N GLN A 482 -6.84 8.88 2.60
CA GLN A 482 -7.15 10.15 1.95
C GLN A 482 -8.42 10.04 1.09
N MET A 483 -8.59 8.96 0.34
CA MET A 483 -9.78 8.73 -0.49
C MET A 483 -11.05 8.57 0.35
N GLU A 484 -10.99 7.85 1.45
CA GLU A 484 -12.13 7.66 2.36
C GLU A 484 -12.58 8.99 2.99
N ARG A 485 -11.63 9.87 3.32
CA ARG A 485 -11.93 11.21 3.84
C ARG A 485 -12.44 12.18 2.77
N GLU A 486 -11.95 12.07 1.56
CA GLU A 486 -12.35 12.88 0.41
C GLU A 486 -13.41 12.12 -0.44
N GLY A 487 -14.37 11.45 0.22
CA GLY A 487 -15.38 10.60 -0.42
C GLY A 487 -16.28 11.30 -1.43
N ASP A 488 -16.22 12.63 -1.51
CA ASP A 488 -16.85 13.46 -2.55
C ASP A 488 -16.06 13.49 -3.87
N LEU A 489 -14.78 13.05 -3.86
CA LEU A 489 -13.98 13.04 -5.07
C LEU A 489 -14.33 11.86 -5.98
N PRO A 490 -14.31 12.09 -7.29
CA PRO A 490 -14.72 11.10 -8.29
C PRO A 490 -13.61 10.09 -8.60
N PHE A 491 -13.41 9.14 -7.71
CA PHE A 491 -12.41 8.08 -7.85
C PHE A 491 -12.81 6.93 -8.81
N ASP A 492 -13.93 7.07 -9.53
CA ASP A 492 -14.41 6.14 -10.55
C ASP A 492 -14.55 6.85 -11.90
N LEU A 493 -14.03 6.22 -12.96
CA LEU A 493 -14.11 6.76 -14.32
C LEU A 493 -15.46 6.52 -14.99
N VAL A 494 -16.21 5.49 -14.60
CA VAL A 494 -17.46 5.13 -15.26
C VAL A 494 -18.42 6.31 -15.39
N PRO A 495 -18.69 7.11 -14.34
CA PRO A 495 -19.61 8.23 -14.43
C PRO A 495 -19.17 9.33 -15.41
N VAL A 496 -17.88 9.62 -15.53
CA VAL A 496 -17.38 10.65 -16.43
C VAL A 496 -17.31 10.16 -17.89
N LEU A 497 -16.91 8.91 -18.10
CA LEU A 497 -16.78 8.34 -19.45
C LEU A 497 -18.13 7.94 -20.07
N SER A 498 -19.16 7.73 -19.25
CA SER A 498 -20.53 7.43 -19.72
C SER A 498 -21.29 8.67 -20.20
N ARG A 499 -20.74 9.88 -20.00
CA ARG A 499 -21.35 11.11 -20.50
C ARG A 499 -21.25 11.16 -22.03
N PRO A 500 -22.27 11.66 -22.73
CA PRO A 500 -22.19 11.86 -24.18
C PRO A 500 -20.96 12.71 -24.54
N SER A 501 -20.07 12.15 -25.37
CA SER A 501 -18.81 12.80 -25.77
C SER A 501 -18.41 12.35 -27.18
N LYS A 502 -17.68 13.20 -27.90
CA LYS A 502 -17.00 12.83 -29.16
C LYS A 502 -15.61 12.23 -28.91
N THR A 503 -15.10 12.31 -27.67
CA THR A 503 -13.81 11.78 -27.28
C THR A 503 -13.78 10.26 -27.44
N LYS A 504 -12.74 9.72 -28.05
CA LYS A 504 -12.45 8.29 -28.07
C LYS A 504 -11.56 7.92 -26.89
N PHE A 505 -11.88 6.84 -26.20
CA PHE A 505 -11.14 6.37 -25.05
C PHE A 505 -10.49 5.02 -25.37
N LEU A 506 -9.17 4.94 -25.31
CA LEU A 506 -8.40 3.74 -25.58
C LEU A 506 -7.79 3.24 -24.28
N GLN A 507 -8.28 2.11 -23.76
CA GLN A 507 -7.76 1.46 -22.57
C GLN A 507 -6.89 0.28 -22.96
N PHE A 508 -5.57 0.45 -22.97
CA PHE A 508 -4.60 -0.63 -23.08
C PHE A 508 -4.38 -1.28 -21.72
N TYR A 509 -4.26 -2.61 -21.71
CA TYR A 509 -4.02 -3.35 -20.47
C TYR A 509 -3.26 -4.63 -20.72
N GLY A 510 -2.46 -5.11 -19.76
CA GLY A 510 -1.79 -6.39 -19.81
C GLY A 510 -2.83 -7.52 -19.80
N ALA A 511 -2.91 -8.30 -20.90
CA ALA A 511 -3.94 -9.32 -21.02
C ALA A 511 -3.73 -10.50 -20.07
N ASP A 512 -2.50 -10.69 -19.61
CA ASP A 512 -2.08 -11.75 -18.69
C ASP A 512 -1.89 -11.22 -17.26
N ASP A 513 -2.19 -9.94 -17.00
CA ASP A 513 -2.29 -9.34 -15.67
C ASP A 513 -3.75 -9.31 -15.20
N GLU A 514 -4.04 -10.00 -14.10
CA GLU A 514 -5.40 -10.17 -13.58
C GLU A 514 -6.01 -8.83 -13.12
N GLU A 515 -5.22 -8.00 -12.44
CA GLU A 515 -5.70 -6.71 -11.93
C GLU A 515 -5.94 -5.71 -13.05
N ASP A 516 -5.02 -5.57 -14.00
CA ASP A 516 -5.18 -4.70 -15.15
C ASP A 516 -6.40 -5.11 -15.98
N THR A 517 -6.59 -6.42 -16.18
CA THR A 517 -7.77 -6.97 -16.87
C THR A 517 -9.06 -6.64 -16.10
N ARG A 518 -9.08 -6.83 -14.80
CA ARG A 518 -10.24 -6.51 -13.95
C ARG A 518 -10.61 -5.03 -14.03
N GLN A 519 -9.61 -4.14 -13.96
CA GLN A 519 -9.80 -2.70 -14.08
C GLN A 519 -10.33 -2.32 -15.47
N ALA A 520 -9.76 -2.84 -16.54
CA ALA A 520 -10.17 -2.55 -17.91
C ALA A 520 -11.62 -2.99 -18.17
N LEU A 521 -12.00 -4.19 -17.73
CA LEU A 521 -13.34 -4.75 -17.94
C LEU A 521 -14.47 -3.95 -17.26
N ARG A 522 -14.18 -3.11 -16.26
CA ARG A 522 -15.16 -2.18 -15.67
C ARG A 522 -15.71 -1.18 -16.69
N LEU A 523 -14.92 -0.85 -17.71
CA LEU A 523 -15.32 0.09 -18.76
C LEU A 523 -16.05 -0.59 -19.93
N LYS A 524 -16.26 -1.92 -19.87
CA LYS A 524 -16.91 -2.68 -20.94
C LYS A 524 -18.34 -2.19 -21.16
N GLY A 525 -18.67 -1.89 -22.43
CA GLY A 525 -20.02 -1.44 -22.81
C GLY A 525 -20.22 0.08 -22.79
N ILE A 526 -19.25 0.87 -22.37
CA ILE A 526 -19.29 2.33 -22.54
C ILE A 526 -19.01 2.67 -24.01
N ALA A 527 -19.91 3.43 -24.64
CA ALA A 527 -20.00 3.57 -26.10
C ALA A 527 -18.71 4.02 -26.80
N ASN A 528 -17.94 4.93 -26.21
CA ASN A 528 -16.72 5.48 -26.84
C ASN A 528 -15.44 4.88 -26.28
N VAL A 529 -15.53 3.80 -25.50
CA VAL A 529 -14.38 3.13 -24.90
C VAL A 529 -14.01 1.88 -25.68
N LEU A 530 -12.77 1.80 -26.11
CA LEU A 530 -12.17 0.63 -26.74
C LEU A 530 -11.18 -0.01 -25.75
N LEU A 531 -11.43 -1.26 -25.39
CA LEU A 531 -10.54 -2.09 -24.57
C LEU A 531 -9.55 -2.82 -25.47
N ILE A 532 -8.26 -2.62 -25.25
CA ILE A 532 -7.18 -3.13 -26.10
C ILE A 532 -6.25 -4.01 -25.27
N PRO A 533 -6.43 -5.34 -25.29
CA PRO A 533 -5.55 -6.25 -24.59
C PRO A 533 -4.17 -6.34 -25.26
N VAL A 534 -3.11 -6.14 -24.48
CA VAL A 534 -1.73 -6.37 -24.92
C VAL A 534 -1.34 -7.79 -24.50
N ARG A 535 -1.33 -8.70 -25.47
CA ARG A 535 -1.10 -10.13 -25.22
C ARG A 535 0.36 -10.41 -24.85
N GLY A 536 0.58 -11.38 -23.97
CA GLY A 536 1.91 -11.76 -23.48
C GLY A 536 2.50 -10.78 -22.47
N VAL A 537 1.69 -9.85 -21.95
CA VAL A 537 2.07 -8.90 -20.91
C VAL A 537 1.31 -9.25 -19.64
N GLY A 538 2.04 -9.82 -18.67
CA GLY A 538 1.57 -10.19 -17.34
C GLY A 538 2.10 -9.27 -16.23
N ASP A 539 2.36 -8.01 -16.58
CA ASP A 539 2.79 -6.97 -15.64
C ASP A 539 2.13 -5.62 -15.95
N HIS A 540 2.22 -4.72 -15.01
CA HIS A 540 1.56 -3.41 -15.06
C HIS A 540 2.24 -2.37 -16.01
N PHE A 541 3.38 -2.72 -16.67
CA PHE A 541 4.19 -1.76 -17.44
C PHE A 541 3.97 -1.91 -18.96
N VAL A 542 2.71 -1.95 -19.38
CA VAL A 542 2.31 -2.10 -20.80
C VAL A 542 3.05 -1.12 -21.73
N VAL A 543 3.31 0.11 -21.30
CA VAL A 543 4.01 1.10 -22.12
C VAL A 543 5.43 0.67 -22.48
N ASP A 544 6.18 0.04 -21.56
CA ASP A 544 7.54 -0.40 -21.81
C ASP A 544 7.56 -1.54 -22.85
N HIS A 545 6.58 -2.45 -22.79
CA HIS A 545 6.38 -3.50 -23.78
C HIS A 545 6.02 -2.94 -25.16
N MET A 546 5.09 -1.98 -25.23
CA MET A 546 4.67 -1.35 -26.48
C MET A 546 5.81 -0.55 -27.14
N ILE A 547 6.69 0.07 -26.35
CA ILE A 547 7.88 0.72 -26.89
C ILE A 547 8.86 -0.34 -27.41
N ALA A 548 9.02 -1.44 -26.68
CA ALA A 548 9.94 -2.53 -27.03
C ALA A 548 9.59 -3.25 -28.32
N ASP A 549 8.32 -3.38 -28.67
CA ASP A 549 7.84 -4.05 -29.87
C ASP A 549 7.46 -3.10 -31.01
N GLY A 550 7.54 -1.77 -30.79
CA GLY A 550 7.23 -0.73 -31.76
C GLY A 550 5.75 -0.38 -31.91
N SER A 551 4.86 -1.05 -31.17
CA SER A 551 3.41 -0.75 -31.23
C SER A 551 3.07 0.64 -30.65
N PHE A 552 3.89 1.18 -29.76
CA PHE A 552 3.74 2.55 -29.27
C PHE A 552 3.99 3.59 -30.38
N ASP A 553 5.01 3.40 -31.23
CA ASP A 553 5.26 4.26 -32.40
C ASP A 553 4.12 4.16 -33.42
N ALA A 554 3.60 2.94 -33.64
CA ALA A 554 2.45 2.73 -34.52
C ALA A 554 1.20 3.45 -34.01
N LEU A 555 0.92 3.37 -32.69
CA LEU A 555 -0.17 4.10 -32.06
C LEU A 555 0.00 5.63 -32.25
N LEU A 556 1.17 6.19 -31.98
CA LEU A 556 1.40 7.62 -32.15
C LEU A 556 1.25 8.08 -33.59
N LYS A 557 1.68 7.26 -34.57
CA LYS A 557 1.50 7.54 -35.99
C LYS A 557 0.02 7.62 -36.34
N GLU A 558 -0.80 6.69 -35.85
CA GLU A 558 -2.25 6.68 -36.05
C GLU A 558 -2.93 7.88 -35.39
N LEU A 559 -2.51 8.24 -34.18
CA LEU A 559 -3.03 9.40 -33.45
C LEU A 559 -2.70 10.73 -34.14
N GLY A 560 -1.66 10.80 -34.96
CA GLY A 560 -1.24 11.99 -35.70
C GLY A 560 -1.91 12.16 -37.06
N THR A 561 -2.70 11.20 -37.53
CA THR A 561 -3.49 11.25 -38.79
C THR A 561 -4.92 11.70 -38.48
#